data_9eadbe7b71fd443a69e7e95134e78940
#
_entry.id   9eadbe7b71fd443a69e7e95134e78940
#
_cell.length_a   1.000
_cell.length_b   1.000
_cell.length_c   1.000
_cell.angle_alpha   90.00
_cell.angle_beta   90.00
_cell.angle_gamma   90.00
#
_symmetry.space_group_name_H-M   'P 1'
#
loop_
_entity.id
_entity.type
_entity.pdbx_description
1 polymer ?
#
loop_
_entity_poly.entity_id
_entity_poly.type
_entity_poly.pdbx_seq_one_letter_code
_entity_poly.pdbx_strand_id
1 'polypeptide(L)'
;IWTAGGMKESVKVRDIVFGQGATTDSSCLINIFNGQVSFAALADFKVLDTAYHLAAEKLPKENIHVGNILSSDRFYNEEMDKGKLARYGVLAVEMEAAGLYAVAAKHNRQALAMCTISDHLITGEETTAEERQTTFTQMMEVALETAYALQSK
;
A
#
# COMPACT_ATOMS: atom_id res chain seq x y z
N ILE A 1 2.27 4.33 -7.20
CA ILE A 1 1.91 5.23 -6.08
C ILE A 1 0.47 5.68 -6.24
N TRP A 2 -0.31 5.71 -5.15
CA TRP A 2 -1.71 6.13 -5.12
C TRP A 2 -2.18 6.44 -3.69
N THR A 3 -3.45 6.68 -3.49
CA THR A 3 -4.04 6.88 -2.16
C THR A 3 -4.66 5.59 -1.62
N ALA A 4 -4.80 5.49 -0.30
CA ALA A 4 -5.44 4.37 0.38
C ALA A 4 -6.25 4.85 1.58
N GLY A 5 -7.23 4.04 1.97
CA GLY A 5 -7.99 4.25 3.21
C GLY A 5 -7.30 3.57 4.40
N GLY A 6 -7.03 4.31 5.46
CA GLY A 6 -6.44 3.79 6.69
C GLY A 6 -7.39 2.84 7.41
N MET A 7 -6.87 1.72 7.93
CA MET A 7 -7.66 0.71 8.65
C MET A 7 -7.22 0.50 10.10
N LYS A 8 -6.00 0.87 10.44
CA LYS A 8 -5.44 0.70 11.78
C LYS A 8 -5.32 2.05 12.49
N GLU A 9 -5.70 2.15 13.77
CA GLU A 9 -5.68 3.40 14.53
C GLU A 9 -4.32 4.11 14.56
N SER A 10 -3.22 3.36 14.45
CA SER A 10 -1.86 3.93 14.41
C SER A 10 -1.52 4.57 13.06
N VAL A 11 -2.31 4.31 12.02
CA VAL A 11 -2.12 4.87 10.67
C VAL A 11 -3.03 6.06 10.53
N LYS A 12 -2.48 7.25 10.32
CA LYS A 12 -3.26 8.49 10.28
C LYS A 12 -3.41 8.99 8.84
N VAL A 13 -4.41 9.83 8.65
CA VAL A 13 -4.58 10.58 7.38
C VAL A 13 -3.31 11.37 7.11
N ARG A 14 -2.83 11.35 5.88
CA ARG A 14 -1.57 11.89 5.35
C ARG A 14 -0.31 11.06 5.64
N ASP A 15 -0.40 9.97 6.42
CA ASP A 15 0.73 9.05 6.57
C ASP A 15 1.05 8.34 5.27
N ILE A 16 2.29 7.86 5.15
CA ILE A 16 2.74 7.01 4.05
C ILE A 16 2.76 5.55 4.49
N VAL A 17 2.13 4.70 3.71
CA VAL A 17 2.12 3.24 3.89
C VAL A 17 2.84 2.58 2.73
N PHE A 18 3.86 1.77 3.05
CA PHE A 18 4.52 0.86 2.13
C PHE A 18 3.89 -0.53 2.25
N GLY A 19 3.29 -1.01 1.18
CA GLY A 19 2.71 -2.35 1.12
C GLY A 19 3.79 -3.41 0.99
N GLN A 20 4.30 -3.91 2.13
CA GLN A 20 5.24 -5.04 2.14
C GLN A 20 4.61 -6.31 1.55
N GLY A 21 3.35 -6.52 1.82
CA GLY A 21 2.50 -7.54 1.22
C GLY A 21 1.11 -7.01 0.97
N ALA A 22 0.41 -7.63 0.04
CA ALA A 22 -0.97 -7.29 -0.27
C ALA A 22 -1.86 -8.54 -0.16
N THR A 23 -2.74 -8.54 0.84
CA THR A 23 -3.86 -9.49 0.89
C THR A 23 -4.97 -9.02 -0.06
N THR A 24 -5.86 -9.89 -0.50
CA THR A 24 -6.93 -9.48 -1.42
C THR A 24 -8.20 -10.30 -1.22
N ASP A 25 -9.34 -9.67 -1.45
CA ASP A 25 -10.65 -10.31 -1.60
C ASP A 25 -10.97 -10.66 -3.06
N SER A 26 -10.08 -10.31 -3.98
CA SER A 26 -10.21 -10.64 -5.40
C SER A 26 -9.90 -12.10 -5.68
N SER A 27 -10.61 -12.66 -6.64
CA SER A 27 -10.30 -14.00 -7.17
C SER A 27 -9.09 -14.00 -8.13
N CYS A 28 -8.49 -12.86 -8.45
CA CYS A 28 -7.44 -12.75 -9.45
C CYS A 28 -6.23 -13.66 -9.14
N LEU A 29 -5.74 -13.68 -7.89
CA LEU A 29 -4.60 -14.51 -7.49
C LEU A 29 -4.95 -16.00 -7.45
N ILE A 30 -6.16 -16.34 -7.01
CA ILE A 30 -6.65 -17.72 -6.97
C ILE A 30 -6.76 -18.29 -8.39
N ASN A 31 -7.26 -17.48 -9.33
CA ASN A 31 -7.44 -17.90 -10.72
C ASN A 31 -6.12 -18.14 -11.46
N ILE A 32 -5.06 -17.38 -11.16
CA ILE A 32 -3.74 -17.60 -11.76
C ILE A 32 -3.22 -19.02 -11.52
N PHE A 33 -3.51 -19.62 -10.38
CA PHE A 33 -3.06 -20.95 -9.99
C PHE A 33 -4.18 -22.00 -9.92
N ASN A 34 -5.32 -21.73 -10.54
CA ASN A 34 -6.50 -22.61 -10.56
C ASN A 34 -6.94 -23.09 -9.15
N GLY A 35 -6.83 -22.24 -8.15
CA GLY A 35 -7.17 -22.56 -6.77
C GLY A 35 -6.21 -23.51 -6.03
N GLN A 36 -5.12 -23.92 -6.66
CA GLN A 36 -4.18 -24.89 -6.07
C GLN A 36 -3.15 -24.26 -5.14
N VAL A 37 -2.89 -22.97 -5.29
CA VAL A 37 -1.88 -22.24 -4.52
C VAL A 37 -2.45 -20.90 -4.05
N SER A 38 -2.23 -20.59 -2.76
CA SER A 38 -2.44 -19.25 -2.23
C SER A 38 -1.16 -18.44 -2.42
N PHE A 39 -1.15 -17.60 -3.45
CA PHE A 39 0.03 -16.80 -3.81
C PHE A 39 0.22 -15.64 -2.84
N ALA A 40 1.42 -15.52 -2.27
CA ALA A 40 1.80 -14.37 -1.46
C ALA A 40 2.23 -13.21 -2.35
N ALA A 41 1.39 -12.19 -2.47
CA ALA A 41 1.69 -10.96 -3.21
C ALA A 41 2.61 -10.07 -2.36
N LEU A 42 3.92 -10.07 -2.68
CA LEU A 42 4.95 -9.37 -1.91
C LEU A 42 5.65 -8.31 -2.74
N ALA A 43 6.02 -7.21 -2.08
CA ALA A 43 6.91 -6.20 -2.63
C ALA A 43 8.33 -6.76 -2.82
N ASP A 44 9.08 -6.16 -3.75
CA ASP A 44 10.52 -6.36 -3.82
C ASP A 44 11.21 -5.72 -2.60
N PHE A 45 12.01 -6.51 -1.87
CA PHE A 45 12.64 -6.06 -0.64
C PHE A 45 13.62 -4.91 -0.87
N LYS A 46 14.41 -4.94 -1.95
CA LYS A 46 15.40 -3.89 -2.23
C LYS A 46 14.72 -2.55 -2.51
N VAL A 47 13.61 -2.56 -3.26
CA VAL A 47 12.83 -1.36 -3.52
C VAL A 47 12.20 -0.83 -2.24
N LEU A 48 11.61 -1.70 -1.43
CA LEU A 48 11.00 -1.35 -0.15
C LEU A 48 12.00 -0.74 0.82
N ASP A 49 13.16 -1.39 1.02
CA ASP A 49 14.21 -0.93 1.92
C ASP A 49 14.75 0.45 1.51
N THR A 50 15.03 0.62 0.21
CA THR A 50 15.47 1.91 -0.33
C THR A 50 14.43 3.00 -0.09
N ALA A 51 13.17 2.73 -0.40
CA ALA A 51 12.07 3.70 -0.24
C ALA A 51 11.84 4.08 1.23
N TYR A 52 11.90 3.10 2.13
CA TYR A 52 11.75 3.33 3.57
C TYR A 52 12.85 4.26 4.11
N HIS A 53 14.11 4.02 3.76
CA HIS A 53 15.21 4.85 4.22
C HIS A 53 15.11 6.29 3.70
N LEU A 54 14.77 6.48 2.42
CA LEU A 54 14.56 7.81 1.84
C LEU A 54 13.37 8.54 2.49
N ALA A 55 12.29 7.82 2.80
CA ALA A 55 11.17 8.41 3.53
C ALA A 55 11.57 8.82 4.96
N ALA A 56 12.36 7.99 5.65
CA ALA A 56 12.80 8.25 7.03
C ALA A 56 13.75 9.45 7.15
N GLU A 57 14.39 9.87 6.07
CA GLU A 57 15.18 11.11 6.02
C GLU A 57 14.32 12.38 5.93
N LYS A 58 13.08 12.25 5.43
CA LYS A 58 12.18 13.38 5.12
C LYS A 58 11.00 13.51 6.08
N LEU A 59 10.57 12.42 6.68
CA LEU A 59 9.34 12.33 7.46
C LEU A 59 9.60 11.81 8.87
N PRO A 60 8.79 12.22 9.85
CA PRO A 60 8.76 11.58 11.16
C PRO A 60 8.47 10.08 11.03
N LYS A 61 9.16 9.26 11.82
CA LYS A 61 9.01 7.80 11.75
C LYS A 61 7.60 7.32 12.06
N GLU A 62 6.88 8.02 12.90
CA GLU A 62 5.49 7.77 13.25
C GLU A 62 4.50 7.94 12.07
N ASN A 63 4.91 8.66 11.02
CA ASN A 63 4.13 8.88 9.81
C ASN A 63 4.48 7.89 8.68
N ILE A 64 5.35 6.91 8.95
CA ILE A 64 5.81 5.92 7.98
C ILE A 64 5.45 4.53 8.47
N HIS A 65 4.69 3.81 7.69
CA HIS A 65 4.25 2.46 8.02
C HIS A 65 4.68 1.46 6.95
N VAL A 66 5.08 0.27 7.38
CA VAL A 66 5.43 -0.85 6.50
C VAL A 66 4.65 -2.07 6.95
N GLY A 67 3.93 -2.72 6.05
CA GLY A 67 3.20 -3.93 6.40
C GLY A 67 2.21 -4.39 5.34
N ASN A 68 1.28 -5.23 5.78
CA ASN A 68 0.26 -5.79 4.91
C ASN A 68 -0.83 -4.75 4.62
N ILE A 69 -1.24 -4.67 3.36
CA ILE A 69 -2.38 -3.86 2.90
C ILE A 69 -3.43 -4.77 2.26
N LEU A 70 -4.64 -4.28 2.10
CA LEU A 70 -5.72 -4.99 1.42
C LEU A 70 -5.94 -4.39 0.03
N SER A 71 -5.83 -5.21 -1.01
CA SER A 71 -6.34 -4.88 -2.35
C SER A 71 -7.75 -5.42 -2.50
N SER A 72 -8.76 -4.55 -2.54
CA SER A 72 -10.16 -4.91 -2.60
C SER A 72 -10.75 -4.65 -3.99
N ASP A 73 -11.57 -5.57 -4.49
CA ASP A 73 -12.32 -5.37 -5.73
C ASP A 73 -13.52 -4.43 -5.56
N ARG A 74 -13.91 -4.12 -4.30
CA ARG A 74 -15.06 -3.27 -4.00
C ARG A 74 -14.67 -2.05 -3.18
N PHE A 75 -14.89 -0.85 -3.74
CA PHE A 75 -14.65 0.42 -3.04
C PHE A 75 -15.56 0.57 -1.81
N TYR A 76 -16.86 0.34 -1.99
CA TYR A 76 -17.83 0.29 -0.90
C TYR A 76 -18.12 -1.16 -0.52
N ASN A 77 -17.48 -1.65 0.54
CA ASN A 77 -17.70 -3.00 1.06
C ASN A 77 -18.15 -2.93 2.52
N GLU A 78 -19.47 -2.85 2.72
CA GLU A 78 -20.10 -2.79 4.04
C GLU A 78 -20.09 -4.15 4.76
N GLU A 79 -19.98 -5.24 4.00
CA GLU A 79 -19.97 -6.61 4.55
C GLU A 79 -18.60 -7.00 5.12
N MET A 80 -17.56 -6.25 4.81
CA MET A 80 -16.19 -6.53 5.25
C MET A 80 -15.98 -6.09 6.71
N ASP A 81 -15.57 -7.02 7.56
CA ASP A 81 -15.15 -6.70 8.93
C ASP A 81 -13.76 -6.03 8.93
N LYS A 82 -13.77 -4.72 8.74
CA LYS A 82 -12.57 -3.87 8.72
C LYS A 82 -11.81 -3.94 10.04
N GLY A 83 -12.53 -3.99 11.16
CA GLY A 83 -11.94 -4.09 12.49
C GLY A 83 -11.20 -5.42 12.69
N LYS A 84 -11.72 -6.52 12.15
CA LYS A 84 -11.03 -7.80 12.18
C LYS A 84 -9.73 -7.74 11.36
N LEU A 85 -9.77 -7.21 10.16
CA LEU A 85 -8.58 -7.06 9.31
C LEU A 85 -7.50 -6.19 10.00
N ALA A 86 -7.89 -5.08 10.62
CA ALA A 86 -6.98 -4.24 11.40
C ALA A 86 -6.32 -5.01 12.57
N ARG A 87 -7.07 -5.87 13.28
CA ARG A 87 -6.51 -6.75 14.33
C ARG A 87 -5.52 -7.78 13.79
N TYR A 88 -5.66 -8.20 12.54
CA TYR A 88 -4.69 -9.06 11.84
C TYR A 88 -3.53 -8.28 11.21
N GLY A 89 -3.42 -6.98 11.49
CA GLY A 89 -2.28 -6.15 11.09
C GLY A 89 -2.40 -5.52 9.70
N VAL A 90 -3.58 -5.55 9.06
CA VAL A 90 -3.79 -4.84 7.80
C VAL A 90 -3.83 -3.34 8.08
N LEU A 91 -2.96 -2.59 7.42
CA LEU A 91 -2.73 -1.16 7.66
C LEU A 91 -3.72 -0.27 6.92
N ALA A 92 -3.98 -0.60 5.67
CA ALA A 92 -4.78 0.22 4.76
C ALA A 92 -5.45 -0.64 3.69
N VAL A 93 -6.43 -0.08 3.00
CA VAL A 93 -7.10 -0.68 1.84
C VAL A 93 -6.88 0.18 0.60
N GLU A 94 -6.61 -0.48 -0.50
CA GLU A 94 -6.49 0.05 -1.86
C GLU A 94 -7.02 -1.01 -2.86
N MET A 95 -6.75 -0.91 -4.15
CA MET A 95 -7.40 -1.77 -5.14
C MET A 95 -6.43 -2.42 -6.16
N GLU A 96 -5.11 -2.22 -6.06
CA GLU A 96 -4.16 -2.52 -7.14
C GLU A 96 -2.97 -3.40 -6.75
N ALA A 97 -2.48 -3.29 -5.53
CA ALA A 97 -1.16 -3.82 -5.14
C ALA A 97 -1.02 -5.33 -5.29
N ALA A 98 -2.06 -6.11 -4.97
CA ALA A 98 -2.01 -7.56 -5.12
C ALA A 98 -1.81 -7.97 -6.59
N GLY A 99 -2.53 -7.32 -7.50
CA GLY A 99 -2.36 -7.52 -8.94
C GLY A 99 -0.99 -7.06 -9.44
N LEU A 100 -0.54 -5.88 -9.00
CA LEU A 100 0.80 -5.34 -9.32
C LEU A 100 1.90 -6.33 -8.95
N TYR A 101 1.89 -6.86 -7.73
CA TYR A 101 2.91 -7.79 -7.25
C TYR A 101 2.88 -9.11 -7.99
N ALA A 102 1.70 -9.64 -8.31
CA ALA A 102 1.58 -10.87 -9.09
C ALA A 102 2.13 -10.71 -10.52
N VAL A 103 1.82 -9.59 -11.18
CA VAL A 103 2.33 -9.30 -12.52
C VAL A 103 3.85 -9.07 -12.49
N ALA A 104 4.36 -8.33 -11.52
CA ALA A 104 5.79 -8.11 -11.35
C ALA A 104 6.54 -9.44 -11.16
N ALA A 105 6.04 -10.31 -10.27
CA ALA A 105 6.62 -11.62 -10.03
C ALA A 105 6.63 -12.49 -11.29
N LYS A 106 5.51 -12.54 -12.05
CA LYS A 106 5.41 -13.27 -13.31
C LYS A 106 6.48 -12.86 -14.32
N HIS A 107 6.80 -11.57 -14.36
CA HIS A 107 7.75 -11.00 -15.33
C HIS A 107 9.16 -10.80 -14.75
N ASN A 108 9.43 -11.32 -13.56
CA ASN A 108 10.70 -11.14 -12.84
C ASN A 108 11.09 -9.65 -12.75
N ARG A 109 10.13 -8.82 -12.34
CA ARG A 109 10.29 -7.37 -12.15
C ARG A 109 10.11 -6.99 -10.70
N GLN A 110 10.72 -5.88 -10.32
CA GLN A 110 10.61 -5.30 -8.99
C GLN A 110 9.38 -4.39 -8.91
N ALA A 111 8.64 -4.46 -7.81
CA ALA A 111 7.49 -3.59 -7.58
C ALA A 111 7.35 -3.26 -6.10
N LEU A 112 6.84 -2.06 -5.83
CA LEU A 112 6.44 -1.59 -4.51
C LEU A 112 5.17 -0.74 -4.62
N ALA A 113 4.18 -1.05 -3.81
CA ALA A 113 3.02 -0.19 -3.57
C ALA A 113 3.35 0.82 -2.46
N MET A 114 3.19 2.09 -2.76
CA MET A 114 3.40 3.19 -1.83
C MET A 114 2.14 4.06 -1.85
N CYS A 115 1.50 4.23 -0.70
CA CYS A 115 0.22 4.91 -0.58
C CYS A 115 0.30 6.07 0.41
N THR A 116 -0.35 7.19 0.10
CA THR A 116 -0.70 8.20 1.10
C THR A 116 -2.11 7.94 1.59
N ILE A 117 -2.32 8.01 2.89
CA ILE A 117 -3.64 7.80 3.49
C ILE A 117 -4.51 9.05 3.25
N SER A 118 -5.59 8.88 2.48
CA SER A 118 -6.52 9.96 2.13
C SER A 118 -7.72 10.05 3.06
N ASP A 119 -8.09 8.94 3.66
CA ASP A 119 -9.24 8.79 4.55
C ASP A 119 -9.01 7.64 5.52
N HIS A 120 -9.79 7.57 6.58
CA HIS A 120 -9.65 6.53 7.60
C HIS A 120 -10.99 5.81 7.83
N LEU A 121 -11.06 4.54 7.43
CA LEU A 121 -12.32 3.78 7.38
C LEU A 121 -12.94 3.44 8.75
N ILE A 122 -12.18 3.60 9.84
CA ILE A 122 -12.67 3.33 11.20
C ILE A 122 -13.00 4.64 11.92
N THR A 123 -12.18 5.68 11.78
CA THR A 123 -12.41 6.96 12.46
C THR A 123 -13.31 7.91 11.68
N GLY A 124 -13.47 7.70 10.37
CA GLY A 124 -14.25 8.58 9.50
C GLY A 124 -13.54 9.89 9.14
N GLU A 125 -12.26 10.05 9.47
CA GLU A 125 -11.46 11.20 9.04
C GLU A 125 -11.19 11.14 7.54
N GLU A 126 -11.32 12.26 6.84
CA GLU A 126 -11.13 12.36 5.40
C GLU A 126 -10.37 13.63 5.03
N THR A 127 -9.62 13.55 3.92
CA THR A 127 -9.05 14.72 3.24
C THR A 127 -10.00 15.23 2.16
N THR A 128 -9.91 16.53 1.86
CA THR A 128 -10.65 17.10 0.73
C THR A 128 -10.05 16.65 -0.61
N ALA A 129 -10.84 16.75 -1.69
CA ALA A 129 -10.34 16.47 -3.04
C ALA A 129 -9.18 17.39 -3.44
N GLU A 130 -9.21 18.65 -2.99
CA GLU A 130 -8.15 19.64 -3.23
C GLU A 130 -6.85 19.25 -2.51
N GLU A 131 -6.92 18.82 -1.25
CA GLU A 131 -5.75 18.33 -0.51
C GLU A 131 -5.11 17.13 -1.19
N ARG A 132 -5.91 16.18 -1.70
CA ARG A 132 -5.39 15.00 -2.42
C ARG A 132 -4.60 15.38 -3.67
N GLN A 133 -4.97 16.46 -4.35
CA GLN A 133 -4.27 16.94 -5.54
C GLN A 133 -3.03 17.77 -5.24
N THR A 134 -3.00 18.49 -4.13
CA THR A 134 -1.99 19.54 -3.90
C THR A 134 -0.98 19.20 -2.80
N THR A 135 -1.31 18.31 -1.85
CA THR A 135 -0.49 18.12 -0.64
C THR A 135 0.22 16.77 -0.54
N PHE A 136 -0.11 15.79 -1.40
CA PHE A 136 0.51 14.46 -1.34
C PHE A 136 1.82 14.38 -2.14
N THR A 137 2.62 15.47 -2.10
CA THR A 137 3.89 15.57 -2.83
C THR A 137 5.00 14.74 -2.21
N GLN A 138 4.99 14.55 -0.88
CA GLN A 138 6.03 13.82 -0.16
C GLN A 138 6.19 12.37 -0.65
N MET A 139 5.08 11.67 -0.86
CA MET A 139 5.10 10.32 -1.43
C MET A 139 5.68 10.32 -2.85
N MET A 140 5.33 11.31 -3.67
CA MET A 140 5.85 11.44 -5.04
C MET A 140 7.36 11.67 -5.05
N GLU A 141 7.87 12.52 -4.16
CA GLU A 141 9.31 12.78 -4.01
C GLU A 141 10.04 11.51 -3.60
N VAL A 142 9.56 10.81 -2.56
CA VAL A 142 10.15 9.54 -2.12
C VAL A 142 10.16 8.51 -3.25
N ALA A 143 9.07 8.41 -4.02
CA ALA A 143 8.98 7.46 -5.13
C ALA A 143 9.98 7.78 -6.26
N LEU A 144 10.10 9.06 -6.65
CA LEU A 144 11.04 9.50 -7.67
C LEU A 144 12.50 9.29 -7.25
N GLU A 145 12.85 9.64 -6.01
CA GLU A 145 14.19 9.42 -5.47
C GLU A 145 14.52 7.93 -5.34
N THR A 146 13.54 7.10 -4.95
CA THR A 146 13.70 5.64 -4.92
C THR A 146 14.02 5.10 -6.31
N ALA A 147 13.25 5.51 -7.32
CA ALA A 147 13.49 5.11 -8.70
C ALA A 147 14.88 5.53 -9.19
N TYR A 148 15.28 6.75 -8.90
CA TYR A 148 16.61 7.29 -9.25
C TYR A 148 17.74 6.51 -8.55
N ALA A 149 17.64 6.28 -7.25
CA ALA A 149 18.65 5.54 -6.47
C ALA A 149 18.85 4.09 -6.97
N LEU A 150 17.79 3.46 -7.49
CA LEU A 150 17.83 2.10 -8.01
C LEU A 150 18.39 2.00 -9.44
N GLN A 151 18.31 3.07 -10.24
CA GLN A 151 18.89 3.13 -11.58
C GLN A 151 20.42 3.34 -11.56
N SER A 152 20.92 3.96 -10.51
CA SER A 152 22.34 4.38 -10.40
C SER A 152 23.27 3.26 -9.92
N LYS A 153 22.79 2.01 -9.84
CA LYS A 153 23.54 0.81 -9.46
C LYS A 153 23.44 -0.27 -10.53
#